data_090fc4ff74b56b9d7f3cc266c9b2ce71
#
_entry.id   090fc4ff74b56b9d7f3cc266c9b2ce71
#
_cell.length_a   1.000
_cell.length_b   1.000
_cell.length_c   1.000
_cell.angle_alpha   90.00
_cell.angle_beta   90.00
_cell.angle_gamma   90.00
#
_symmetry.space_group_name_H-M   'P 1'
#
loop_
_entity.id
_entity.type
_entity.pdbx_description
1 polymer ?
#
loop_
_entity_poly.entity_id
_entity_poly.type
_entity_poly.pdbx_seq_one_letter_code
_entity_poly.pdbx_strand_id
1 'polypeptide(L)' 'GRLKTLTGQSPQDFMRLIRLEQAAIFLKQGDSVLDVSVKAGFVNVKYFSTVFKKHFGVSPSKYL' A
#
# COMPACT_ATOMS: atom_id res chain seq x y z
N GLY A 1 11.59 3.53 -20.54
CA GLY A 1 11.58 2.11 -20.36
C GLY A 1 12.76 1.59 -19.61
N ARG A 2 13.76 2.36 -19.57
CA ARG A 2 14.96 1.95 -18.91
C ARG A 2 14.73 1.74 -17.44
N LEU A 3 14.00 2.64 -16.83
CA LEU A 3 13.69 2.53 -15.42
C LEU A 3 12.93 1.26 -15.12
N LYS A 4 11.98 0.98 -15.95
CA LYS A 4 11.19 -0.22 -15.77
C LYS A 4 12.07 -1.45 -15.81
N THR A 5 13.00 -1.43 -16.71
CA THR A 5 13.91 -2.55 -16.85
C THR A 5 14.69 -2.79 -15.56
N LEU A 6 15.12 -1.74 -14.95
CA LEU A 6 15.90 -1.86 -13.72
C LEU A 6 15.10 -2.47 -12.59
N THR A 7 13.85 -2.09 -12.49
CA THR A 7 13.03 -2.57 -11.39
C THR A 7 12.26 -3.82 -11.74
N GLY A 8 12.01 -4.04 -13.01
CA GLY A 8 11.19 -5.16 -13.43
C GLY A 8 9.74 -5.02 -13.04
N GLN A 9 9.31 -3.86 -12.62
CA GLN A 9 7.95 -3.64 -12.18
C GLN A 9 7.09 -3.15 -13.33
N SER A 10 5.84 -3.62 -13.35
CA SER A 10 4.86 -3.11 -14.28
C SER A 10 4.31 -1.77 -13.76
N PRO A 11 3.63 -0.99 -14.63
CA PRO A 11 2.99 0.23 -14.15
C PRO A 11 2.01 -0.02 -13.00
N GLN A 12 1.34 -1.16 -13.03
CA GLN A 12 0.40 -1.47 -11.96
C GLN A 12 1.11 -1.72 -10.64
N ASP A 13 2.25 -2.37 -10.69
CA ASP A 13 3.04 -2.60 -9.48
C ASP A 13 3.52 -1.28 -8.91
N PHE A 14 3.93 -0.37 -9.77
CA PHE A 14 4.39 0.93 -9.34
C PHE A 14 3.26 1.72 -8.68
N MET A 15 2.08 1.69 -9.29
CA MET A 15 0.93 2.38 -8.71
C MET A 15 0.54 1.79 -7.37
N ARG A 16 0.60 0.48 -7.25
CA ARG A 16 0.30 -0.17 -5.97
C ARG A 16 1.27 0.27 -4.89
N LEU A 17 2.53 0.40 -5.25
CA LEU A 17 3.54 0.85 -4.31
C LEU A 17 3.24 2.27 -3.81
N ILE A 18 2.87 3.16 -4.71
CA ILE A 18 2.50 4.52 -4.35
C ILE A 18 1.31 4.52 -3.40
N ARG A 19 0.31 3.69 -3.69
CA ARG A 19 -0.86 3.61 -2.84
C ARG A 19 -0.52 3.10 -1.45
N LEU A 20 0.39 2.14 -1.37
CA LEU A 20 0.80 1.63 -0.07
C LEU A 20 1.53 2.69 0.74
N GLU A 21 2.34 3.49 0.11
CA GLU A 21 3.05 4.54 0.81
C GLU A 21 2.10 5.61 1.32
N GLN A 22 1.08 5.94 0.55
CA GLN A 22 0.07 6.88 1.00
C GLN A 22 -0.74 6.29 2.15
N ALA A 23 -1.01 5.00 2.08
CA ALA A 23 -1.72 4.33 3.17
C ALA A 23 -0.94 4.45 4.47
N ALA A 24 0.36 4.32 4.42
CA ALA A 24 1.17 4.45 5.63
C ALA A 24 1.04 5.85 6.22
N ILE A 25 0.96 6.87 5.39
CA ILE A 25 0.79 8.23 5.85
C ILE A 25 -0.57 8.38 6.55
N PHE A 26 -1.61 7.84 5.94
CA PHE A 26 -2.95 7.92 6.54
C PHE A 26 -3.00 7.21 7.88
N LEU A 27 -2.33 6.07 7.99
CA LEU A 27 -2.28 5.34 9.25
C LEU A 27 -1.62 6.17 10.33
N LYS A 28 -0.57 6.87 10.00
CA LYS A 28 0.12 7.72 10.96
C LYS A 28 -0.74 8.91 11.39
N GLN A 29 -1.70 9.29 10.58
CA GLN A 29 -2.62 10.36 10.90
C GLN A 29 -3.75 9.89 11.82
N GLY A 30 -3.82 8.59 12.10
CA GLY A 30 -4.82 8.05 12.98
C GLY A 30 -6.04 7.45 12.30
N ASP A 31 -6.01 7.33 10.99
CA ASP A 31 -7.13 6.72 10.27
C ASP A 31 -7.20 5.23 10.55
N SER A 32 -8.41 4.69 10.53
CA SER A 32 -8.60 3.26 10.70
C SER A 32 -8.12 2.51 9.47
N VAL A 33 -7.86 1.22 9.64
CA VAL A 33 -7.39 0.39 8.51
C VAL A 33 -8.40 0.42 7.37
N LEU A 34 -9.68 0.34 7.70
CA LEU A 34 -10.73 0.37 6.69
C LEU A 34 -10.72 1.70 5.93
N ASP A 35 -10.67 2.80 6.66
CA ASP A 35 -10.63 4.12 6.02
C ASP A 35 -9.40 4.27 5.15
N VAL A 36 -8.27 3.79 5.62
CA VAL A 36 -7.02 3.90 4.88
C VAL A 36 -7.12 3.12 3.57
N SER A 37 -7.67 1.92 3.62
CA SER A 37 -7.78 1.12 2.40
C SER A 37 -8.61 1.83 1.34
N VAL A 38 -9.71 2.47 1.76
CA VAL A 38 -10.56 3.19 0.83
C VAL A 38 -9.86 4.44 0.30
N LYS A 39 -9.25 5.20 1.18
CA LYS A 39 -8.58 6.44 0.78
C LYS A 39 -7.42 6.19 -0.15
N ALA A 40 -6.70 5.10 0.09
CA ALA A 40 -5.54 4.78 -0.73
C ALA A 40 -5.93 4.14 -2.06
N GLY A 41 -7.22 3.87 -2.27
CA GLY A 41 -7.67 3.34 -3.54
C GLY A 41 -7.76 1.83 -3.61
N PHE A 42 -7.73 1.16 -2.48
CA PHE A 42 -7.89 -0.29 -2.46
C PHE A 42 -9.38 -0.63 -2.30
N VAL A 43 -9.86 -1.48 -3.17
CA VAL A 43 -11.27 -1.85 -3.14
C VAL A 43 -11.57 -2.82 -2.01
N ASN A 44 -10.60 -3.68 -1.71
CA ASN A 44 -10.77 -4.77 -0.77
C ASN A 44 -9.77 -4.60 0.37
N VAL A 45 -10.30 -4.46 1.60
CA VAL A 45 -9.42 -4.24 2.75
C VAL A 45 -8.55 -5.46 3.04
N LYS A 46 -9.06 -6.64 2.75
CA LYS A 46 -8.29 -7.85 2.96
C LYS A 46 -7.09 -7.91 2.03
N TYR A 47 -7.31 -7.55 0.77
CA TYR A 47 -6.22 -7.48 -0.19
C TYR A 47 -5.22 -6.41 0.22
N PHE A 48 -5.72 -5.27 0.64
CA PHE A 48 -4.87 -4.18 1.12
C PHE A 48 -3.97 -4.66 2.26
N SER A 49 -4.55 -5.34 3.24
CA SER A 49 -3.78 -5.83 4.38
C SER A 49 -2.70 -6.80 3.92
N THR A 50 -3.01 -7.66 2.98
CA THR A 50 -2.05 -8.64 2.48
C THR A 50 -0.87 -7.96 1.80
N VAL A 51 -1.15 -7.04 0.89
CA VAL A 51 -0.06 -6.37 0.16
C VAL A 51 0.71 -5.42 1.06
N PHE A 52 0.04 -4.79 2.02
CA PHE A 52 0.70 -3.90 2.96
C PHE A 52 1.72 -4.69 3.79
N LYS A 53 1.30 -5.83 4.32
CA LYS A 53 2.20 -6.65 5.11
C LYS A 53 3.39 -7.13 4.28
N LYS A 54 3.12 -7.46 3.03
CA LYS A 54 4.17 -7.92 2.14
C LYS A 54 5.20 -6.85 1.87
N HIS A 55 4.75 -5.60 1.78
CA HIS A 55 5.63 -4.48 1.47
C HIS A 55 6.35 -3.96 2.70
N PHE A 56 5.65 -3.80 3.81
CA PHE A 56 6.20 -3.19 5.01
C PHE A 56 6.66 -4.19 6.06
N GLY A 57 6.32 -5.45 5.91
CA GLY A 57 6.72 -6.47 6.85
C GLY A 57 5.80 -6.65 8.04
N VAL A 58 4.81 -5.78 8.20
CA VAL A 58 3.82 -5.87 9.27
C VAL A 58 2.46 -5.50 8.70
N SER A 59 1.40 -6.00 9.34
CA SER A 59 0.05 -5.67 8.90
C SER A 59 -0.26 -4.21 9.22
N PRO A 60 -1.23 -3.61 8.51
CA PRO A 60 -1.59 -2.23 8.78
C PRO A 60 -2.00 -1.97 10.22
N SER A 61 -2.67 -2.93 10.84
CA SER A 61 -3.12 -2.76 12.21
C SER A 61 -1.95 -2.75 13.20
N LYS A 62 -0.82 -3.28 12.80
CA LYS A 62 0.37 -3.33 13.64
C LYS A 62 1.47 -2.38 13.19
N TYR A 63 1.20 -1.63 12.16
CA TYR A 63 2.20 -0.73 11.60
C TYR A 63 2.57 0.38 12.59
N LEU A 64 1.60 0.84 13.32
CA LEU A 64 1.83 1.82 14.36
C LEU A 64 2.17 1.13 15.68
#